data_c70734eda9cbe52f6b6ac2b7fc35b417
#
_entry.id   c70734eda9cbe52f6b6ac2b7fc35b417
#
_cell.length_a   1.000
_cell.length_b   1.000
_cell.length_c   1.000
_cell.angle_alpha   90.00
_cell.angle_beta   90.00
_cell.angle_gamma   90.00
#
_symmetry.space_group_name_H-M   'P 1'
#
loop_
_entity.id
_entity.type
_entity.pdbx_description
1 polymer ?
#
loop_
_entity_poly.entity_id
_entity_poly.type
_entity_poly.pdbx_seq_one_letter_code
_entity_poly.pdbx_strand_id
1 'polypeptide(L)'
;MAVNFMDDAPQIIKDFLMYKQNVQGRSSKTVDEYYIDLRTFFRYINFSRNLCDASIPFEEIKISNVDADLVSTVTLREVYEFLNYILRNRGNNQAARARKTSPH
;
A
#
# COMPACT_ATOMS: atom_id res chain seq x y z
N MET A 1 -13.23 -11.89 -0.05
CA MET A 1 -14.04 -10.81 -0.62
C MET A 1 -13.14 -9.84 -1.35
N ALA A 2 -13.56 -9.41 -2.54
CA ALA A 2 -12.75 -8.47 -3.31
C ALA A 2 -12.72 -7.10 -2.65
N VAL A 3 -11.58 -6.44 -2.74
CA VAL A 3 -11.44 -5.07 -2.26
C VAL A 3 -12.08 -4.14 -3.29
N ASN A 4 -12.94 -3.25 -2.81
CA ASN A 4 -13.59 -2.30 -3.69
C ASN A 4 -12.90 -0.94 -3.60
N PHE A 5 -11.98 -0.68 -4.53
CA PHE A 5 -11.24 0.57 -4.50
C PHE A 5 -12.13 1.79 -4.76
N MET A 6 -13.31 1.59 -5.36
CA MET A 6 -14.23 2.71 -5.63
C MET A 6 -14.79 3.30 -4.34
N ASP A 7 -14.82 2.53 -3.27
CA ASP A 7 -15.35 3.03 -1.99
C ASP A 7 -14.29 3.72 -1.15
N ASP A 8 -13.07 3.22 -1.17
CA ASP A 8 -12.05 3.63 -0.20
C ASP A 8 -10.92 4.46 -0.79
N ALA A 9 -10.67 4.35 -2.09
CA ALA A 9 -9.50 4.96 -2.69
C ALA A 9 -9.66 6.47 -2.86
N PRO A 10 -8.59 7.24 -2.65
CA PRO A 10 -8.58 8.64 -3.04
C PRO A 10 -8.81 8.81 -4.53
N GLN A 11 -9.30 9.97 -4.93
CA GLN A 11 -9.68 10.19 -6.33
C GLN A 11 -8.53 9.97 -7.31
N ILE A 12 -7.32 10.40 -6.94
CA ILE A 12 -6.17 10.22 -7.84
C ILE A 12 -5.89 8.73 -8.09
N ILE A 13 -6.08 7.89 -7.07
CA ILE A 13 -5.89 6.45 -7.21
C ILE A 13 -7.02 5.85 -8.03
N LYS A 14 -8.26 6.28 -7.79
CA LYS A 14 -9.40 5.82 -8.60
C LYS A 14 -9.17 6.11 -10.08
N ASP A 15 -8.71 7.31 -10.39
CA ASP A 15 -8.46 7.71 -11.78
C ASP A 15 -7.40 6.83 -12.42
N PHE A 16 -6.32 6.56 -11.71
CA PHE A 16 -5.26 5.69 -12.20
C PHE A 16 -5.77 4.27 -12.46
N LEU A 17 -6.52 3.72 -11.50
CA LEU A 17 -7.01 2.34 -11.62
C LEU A 17 -8.05 2.22 -12.73
N MET A 18 -8.91 3.22 -12.89
CA MET A 18 -9.88 3.22 -13.98
C MET A 18 -9.18 3.32 -15.34
N TYR A 19 -8.11 4.08 -15.42
CA TYR A 19 -7.29 4.13 -16.63
C TYR A 19 -6.73 2.74 -16.97
N LYS A 20 -6.17 2.06 -15.96
CA LYS A 20 -5.64 0.70 -16.15
C LYS A 20 -6.71 -0.25 -16.65
N GLN A 21 -7.89 -0.18 -16.10
CA GLN A 21 -8.97 -1.10 -16.43
C GLN A 21 -9.60 -0.76 -17.79
N ASN A 22 -9.94 0.51 -18.00
CA ASN A 22 -10.76 0.91 -19.14
C ASN A 22 -9.94 1.24 -20.38
N VAL A 23 -8.75 1.83 -20.21
CA VAL A 23 -7.91 2.23 -21.33
C VAL A 23 -6.90 1.15 -21.68
N GLN A 24 -6.25 0.57 -20.68
CA GLN A 24 -5.24 -0.46 -20.89
C GLN A 24 -5.79 -1.87 -20.84
N GLY A 25 -7.07 -2.03 -20.56
CA GLY A 25 -7.73 -3.34 -20.61
C GLY A 25 -7.28 -4.35 -19.57
N ARG A 26 -6.72 -3.90 -18.46
CA ARG A 26 -6.30 -4.82 -17.42
C ARG A 26 -7.52 -5.47 -16.76
N SER A 27 -7.36 -6.71 -16.32
CA SER A 27 -8.47 -7.44 -15.66
C SER A 27 -8.80 -6.83 -14.31
N SER A 28 -10.02 -7.09 -13.84
CA SER A 28 -10.44 -6.61 -12.51
C SER A 28 -9.52 -7.13 -11.41
N LYS A 29 -9.07 -8.37 -11.52
CA LYS A 29 -8.17 -8.94 -10.54
C LYS A 29 -6.84 -8.17 -10.50
N THR A 30 -6.28 -7.87 -11.66
CA THR A 30 -5.03 -7.13 -11.75
C THR A 30 -5.20 -5.72 -11.18
N VAL A 31 -6.31 -5.07 -11.46
CA VAL A 31 -6.60 -3.73 -10.95
C VAL A 31 -6.73 -3.75 -9.42
N ASP A 32 -7.39 -4.77 -8.87
CA ASP A 32 -7.48 -4.92 -7.42
C ASP A 32 -6.10 -5.09 -6.79
N GLU A 33 -5.22 -5.85 -7.42
CA GLU A 33 -3.86 -6.04 -6.94
C GLU A 33 -3.07 -4.73 -6.97
N TYR A 34 -3.23 -3.94 -8.04
CA TYR A 34 -2.62 -2.61 -8.08
C TYR A 34 -3.10 -1.73 -6.94
N TYR A 35 -4.39 -1.78 -6.64
CA TYR A 35 -4.93 -0.98 -5.55
C TYR A 35 -4.33 -1.39 -4.21
N ILE A 36 -4.25 -2.70 -3.97
CA ILE A 36 -3.67 -3.19 -2.71
C ILE A 36 -2.23 -2.72 -2.57
N ASP A 37 -1.45 -2.79 -3.64
CA ASP A 37 -0.05 -2.36 -3.63
C ASP A 37 0.06 -0.85 -3.37
N LEU A 38 -0.76 -0.05 -4.05
CA LEU A 38 -0.76 1.40 -3.86
C LEU A 38 -1.19 1.77 -2.45
N ARG A 39 -2.21 1.11 -1.93
CA ARG A 39 -2.67 1.35 -0.57
C ARG A 39 -1.56 1.05 0.43
N THR A 40 -0.90 -0.07 0.26
CA THR A 40 0.20 -0.45 1.14
C THR A 40 1.33 0.59 1.08
N PHE A 41 1.67 1.04 -0.12
CA PHE A 41 2.71 2.04 -0.29
C PHE A 41 2.36 3.36 0.41
N PHE A 42 1.14 3.87 0.21
CA PHE A 42 0.77 5.15 0.83
C PHE A 42 0.52 5.03 2.33
N ARG A 43 0.12 3.85 2.82
CA ARG A 43 0.15 3.60 4.25
C ARG A 43 1.56 3.72 4.80
N TYR A 44 2.54 3.19 4.08
CA TYR A 44 3.93 3.32 4.47
C TYR A 44 4.38 4.78 4.46
N ILE A 45 4.01 5.53 3.44
CA ILE A 45 4.36 6.96 3.35
C ILE A 45 3.80 7.71 4.57
N ASN A 46 2.52 7.49 4.90
CA ASN A 46 1.92 8.14 6.07
C ASN A 46 2.63 7.72 7.35
N PHE A 47 2.98 6.46 7.47
CA PHE A 47 3.69 5.94 8.63
C PHE A 47 5.09 6.55 8.74
N SER A 48 5.86 6.53 7.66
CA SER A 48 7.25 6.98 7.69
C SER A 48 7.39 8.49 7.85
N ARG A 49 6.39 9.24 7.38
CA ARG A 49 6.39 10.70 7.50
C ARG A 49 5.67 11.20 8.76
N ASN A 50 5.20 10.28 9.60
CA ASN A 50 4.45 10.61 10.82
C ASN A 50 3.19 11.43 10.52
N LEU A 51 2.50 11.10 9.43
CA LEU A 51 1.25 11.76 9.05
C LEU A 51 0.04 11.10 9.66
N CYS A 52 0.23 10.07 10.47
CA CYS A 52 -0.83 9.38 11.20
C CYS A 52 -0.38 9.11 12.62
N ASP A 53 -1.33 8.75 13.49
CA ASP A 53 -1.04 8.41 14.87
C ASP A 53 -0.18 7.13 14.91
N ALA A 54 0.90 7.18 15.67
CA ALA A 54 1.82 6.05 15.76
C ALA A 54 1.18 4.81 16.38
N SER A 55 0.08 4.98 17.13
CA SER A 55 -0.61 3.85 17.76
C SER A 55 -1.53 3.10 16.80
N ILE A 56 -1.79 3.64 15.61
CA ILE A 56 -2.67 2.99 14.63
C ILE A 56 -1.95 1.80 14.00
N PRO A 57 -2.58 0.61 13.99
CA PRO A 57 -1.99 -0.53 13.28
C PRO A 57 -1.79 -0.21 11.80
N PHE A 58 -0.74 -0.74 11.22
CA PHE A 58 -0.38 -0.42 9.84
C PHE A 58 -1.55 -0.63 8.87
N GLU A 59 -2.25 -1.75 9.00
CA GLU A 59 -3.35 -2.09 8.09
C GLU A 59 -4.61 -1.24 8.30
N GLU A 60 -4.62 -0.39 9.33
CA GLU A 60 -5.72 0.53 9.58
C GLU A 60 -5.38 1.97 9.22
N ILE A 61 -4.16 2.22 8.77
CA ILE A 61 -3.77 3.56 8.35
C ILE A 61 -4.58 3.95 7.13
N LYS A 62 -5.24 5.11 7.20
CA LYS A 62 -6.05 5.60 6.08
C LYS A 62 -5.18 6.38 5.12
N ILE A 63 -5.56 6.34 3.84
CA ILE A 63 -4.83 7.05 2.79
C ILE A 63 -5.69 8.13 2.13
N SER A 64 -6.71 8.61 2.83
CA SER A 64 -7.61 9.63 2.29
C SER A 64 -6.91 10.97 2.02
N ASN A 65 -5.73 11.17 2.59
CA ASN A 65 -4.94 12.38 2.38
C ASN A 65 -4.14 12.34 1.08
N VAL A 66 -4.15 11.22 0.35
CA VAL A 66 -3.35 11.09 -0.87
C VAL A 66 -4.00 11.86 -2.00
N ASP A 67 -3.27 12.81 -2.54
CA ASP A 67 -3.68 13.63 -3.68
C ASP A 67 -2.47 13.88 -4.57
N ALA A 68 -2.68 14.66 -5.64
CA ALA A 68 -1.60 14.93 -6.58
C ALA A 68 -0.42 15.64 -5.91
N ASP A 69 -0.70 16.52 -4.96
CA ASP A 69 0.37 17.24 -4.25
C ASP A 69 1.23 16.27 -3.44
N LEU A 70 0.59 15.38 -2.69
CA LEU A 70 1.33 14.41 -1.90
C LEU A 70 2.13 13.47 -2.81
N VAL A 71 1.51 12.98 -3.88
CA VAL A 71 2.19 12.08 -4.81
C VAL A 71 3.43 12.76 -5.40
N SER A 72 3.32 14.05 -5.71
CA SER A 72 4.44 14.79 -6.32
C SER A 72 5.64 14.94 -5.38
N THR A 73 5.45 14.75 -4.08
CA THR A 73 6.53 14.86 -3.10
C THR A 73 7.24 13.54 -2.85
N VAL A 74 6.71 12.43 -3.37
CA VAL A 74 7.32 11.11 -3.15
C VAL A 74 8.64 11.04 -3.88
N THR A 75 9.68 10.58 -3.17
CA THR A 75 11.02 10.49 -3.71
C THR A 75 11.39 9.05 -4.04
N LEU A 76 12.38 8.89 -4.91
CA LEU A 76 12.90 7.57 -5.23
C LEU A 76 13.45 6.87 -3.99
N ARG A 77 14.06 7.64 -3.09
CA ARG A 77 14.56 7.09 -1.83
C ARG A 77 13.41 6.44 -1.04
N GLU A 78 12.27 7.11 -0.97
CA GLU A 78 11.12 6.58 -0.25
C GLU A 78 10.61 5.29 -0.88
N VAL A 79 10.66 5.19 -2.20
CA VAL A 79 10.29 3.96 -2.88
C VAL A 79 11.22 2.81 -2.48
N TYR A 80 12.53 3.07 -2.46
CA TYR A 80 13.49 2.06 -2.05
C TYR A 80 13.32 1.67 -0.58
N GLU A 81 13.08 2.65 0.28
CA GLU A 81 12.83 2.37 1.69
C GLU A 81 11.59 1.53 1.89
N PHE A 82 10.53 1.81 1.10
CA PHE A 82 9.33 1.00 1.13
C PHE A 82 9.61 -0.44 0.70
N LEU A 83 10.36 -0.63 -0.37
CA LEU A 83 10.69 -1.98 -0.83
C LEU A 83 11.47 -2.74 0.23
N ASN A 84 12.42 -2.09 0.89
CA ASN A 84 13.15 -2.70 1.99
C ASN A 84 12.23 -3.05 3.15
N TYR A 85 11.29 -2.17 3.46
CA TYR A 85 10.32 -2.41 4.53
C TYR A 85 9.47 -3.66 4.23
N ILE A 86 8.98 -3.77 3.00
CA ILE A 86 8.18 -4.92 2.57
C ILE A 86 8.99 -6.22 2.68
N LEU A 87 10.24 -6.19 2.21
CA LEU A 87 11.10 -7.37 2.25
C LEU A 87 11.39 -7.81 3.68
N ARG A 88 11.67 -6.86 4.57
CA ARG A 88 11.92 -7.17 5.97
C ARG A 88 10.68 -7.75 6.65
N ASN A 89 9.52 -7.17 6.38
CA ASN A 89 8.29 -7.65 7.01
C ASN A 89 7.92 -9.04 6.51
N ARG A 90 8.13 -9.32 5.23
CA ARG A 90 7.92 -10.68 4.72
C ARG A 90 8.86 -11.66 5.39
N GLY A 91 10.13 -11.30 5.49
CA GLY A 91 11.11 -12.12 6.19
C GLY A 91 10.73 -12.34 7.65
N ASN A 92 10.35 -11.27 8.33
CA ASN A 92 9.95 -11.36 9.74
C ASN A 92 8.69 -12.20 9.90
N ASN A 93 7.71 -12.04 9.01
CA ASN A 93 6.49 -12.83 9.07
C ASN A 93 6.77 -14.31 8.81
N GLN A 94 7.63 -14.61 7.86
CA GLN A 94 8.04 -15.99 7.59
C GLN A 94 8.78 -16.57 8.78
N ALA A 95 9.68 -15.81 9.37
CA ALA A 95 10.40 -16.25 10.55
C ALA A 95 9.46 -16.48 11.74
N ALA A 96 8.48 -15.59 11.91
CA ALA A 96 7.49 -15.75 12.98
C ALA A 96 6.65 -17.00 12.77
N ARG A 97 6.27 -17.29 11.53
CA ARG A 97 5.53 -18.51 11.22
C ARG A 97 6.37 -19.75 11.48
N ALA A 98 7.65 -19.70 11.10
CA ALA A 98 8.56 -20.81 11.36
C ALA A 98 8.75 -21.03 12.85
N ARG A 99 8.81 -19.96 13.62
CA ARG A 99 8.95 -20.06 15.06
C ARG A 99 7.75 -20.69 15.75
N LYS A 100 6.58 -20.53 15.17
CA LYS A 100 5.39 -21.19 15.70
C LYS A 100 5.47 -22.69 15.56
N THR A 101 6.15 -23.15 14.52
CA THR A 101 6.32 -24.58 14.26
C THR A 101 7.69 -25.07 14.67
N SER A 102 8.67 -24.18 14.79
CA SER A 102 10.04 -24.52 15.09
C SER A 102 10.61 -23.43 15.99
N PRO A 103 10.52 -23.61 17.30
CA PRO A 103 10.96 -22.58 18.23
C PRO A 103 12.43 -22.24 18.05
N HIS A 104 12.73 -21.02 18.33
CA HIS A 104 14.11 -20.56 18.38
C HIS A 104 14.64 -20.63 19.74
#